data_583c06427abe73de469b327ecec2202b
#
_entry.id   583c06427abe73de469b327ecec2202b
#
_cell.length_a   1.000
_cell.length_b   1.000
_cell.length_c   1.000
_cell.angle_alpha   90.00
_cell.angle_beta   90.00
_cell.angle_gamma   90.00
#
_symmetry.space_group_name_H-M   'P 1'
#
loop_
_entity.id
_entity.type
_entity.pdbx_description
1 polymer ?
#
loop_
_entity_poly.entity_id
_entity_poly.type
_entity_poly.pdbx_seq_one_letter_code
_entity_poly.pdbx_strand_id
1 'polypeptide(L)'
;MKIVYFAPTSTLYGDNIALLNILKVLSLKDLSFLIITSREGDFTSKLRELGFNYCLCRFDDAFWPSISSIRDFIFFIPRIFVFKLYRLSCFYTNNIKSVIREFNPDIIHSNNSCFKLGVKIENELNIPHVQHIREYGKLDIGKSYFPSISHYVYSVSKPNDLVLCITKDVKRCFLKDRNLQNWHVVYDGVIDNEYFFIPDKEPYFLYVGRLFPGKGVLELINKYALFIHDSNSNIRLKIVGDGSPSYKCKLKQSVVDNKIENMVDFLGYCSDVYSLMSKALALFVPSFFEGFGFITVEAMSCGCLVVGRNTGGTKEQFDYGLLLEKNEIGLRFDADDELVPIMEDLSLNGINQYYSIIKRAQEVVRKSYTIELCASRIYKYYNEILKSSRNC
;
A
#
# COMPACT_ATOMS: atom_id res chain seq x y z
N MET A 1 16.09 22.79 -0.05
CA MET A 1 14.91 22.51 0.80
C MET A 1 15.22 21.35 1.73
N LYS A 2 14.92 21.46 3.02
CA LYS A 2 15.15 20.43 4.04
C LYS A 2 13.83 19.79 4.47
N ILE A 3 13.74 18.46 4.46
CA ILE A 3 12.50 17.74 4.77
C ILE A 3 12.77 16.68 5.83
N VAL A 4 11.96 16.68 6.88
CA VAL A 4 11.91 15.60 7.87
C VAL A 4 10.78 14.64 7.49
N TYR A 5 11.12 13.36 7.30
CA TYR A 5 10.13 12.29 7.11
C TYR A 5 9.93 11.49 8.39
N PHE A 6 8.69 11.28 8.76
CA PHE A 6 8.30 10.31 9.78
C PHE A 6 7.87 9.00 9.11
N ALA A 7 8.59 7.92 9.39
CA ALA A 7 8.32 6.56 8.92
C ALA A 7 8.24 5.62 10.13
N PRO A 8 7.04 5.39 10.70
CA PRO A 8 6.88 4.72 12.00
C PRO A 8 7.26 3.26 12.01
N THR A 9 7.27 2.59 10.85
CA THR A 9 7.62 1.17 10.71
C THR A 9 9.06 1.00 10.27
N SER A 10 9.69 -0.12 10.68
CA SER A 10 11.06 -0.46 10.30
C SER A 10 11.15 -1.58 9.26
N THR A 11 10.02 -2.05 8.77
CA THR A 11 9.90 -3.11 7.77
C THR A 11 9.79 -2.55 6.36
N LEU A 12 10.22 -3.30 5.35
CA LEU A 12 10.07 -2.96 3.93
C LEU A 12 8.66 -3.36 3.43
N TYR A 13 7.62 -2.72 3.98
CA TYR A 13 6.26 -2.81 3.44
C TYR A 13 5.99 -1.66 2.45
N GLY A 14 4.84 -1.70 1.81
CA GLY A 14 4.47 -0.79 0.72
C GLY A 14 4.68 0.69 1.04
N ASP A 15 4.39 1.14 2.25
CA ASP A 15 4.58 2.53 2.70
C ASP A 15 6.06 2.97 2.69
N ASN A 16 6.96 2.10 3.18
CA ASN A 16 8.40 2.38 3.20
C ASN A 16 9.06 2.16 1.84
N ILE A 17 8.59 1.19 1.04
CA ILE A 17 9.04 1.02 -0.35
C ILE A 17 8.70 2.27 -1.15
N ALA A 18 7.45 2.77 -1.04
CA ALA A 18 7.04 4.01 -1.69
C ALA A 18 7.90 5.21 -1.26
N LEU A 19 8.20 5.32 0.05
CA LEU A 19 9.07 6.38 0.53
C LEU A 19 10.48 6.29 -0.06
N LEU A 20 11.10 5.10 -0.06
CA LEU A 20 12.42 4.90 -0.67
C LEU A 20 12.45 5.28 -2.15
N ASN A 21 11.40 4.91 -2.88
CA ASN A 21 11.26 5.27 -4.29
C ASN A 21 11.21 6.80 -4.47
N ILE A 22 10.42 7.49 -3.67
CA ILE A 22 10.33 8.95 -3.68
C ILE A 22 11.69 9.59 -3.33
N LEU A 23 12.34 9.11 -2.28
CA LEU A 23 13.63 9.65 -1.82
C LEU A 23 14.73 9.50 -2.88
N LYS A 24 14.80 8.36 -3.60
CA LYS A 24 15.77 8.15 -4.69
C LYS A 24 15.67 9.23 -5.77
N VAL A 25 14.46 9.57 -6.21
CA VAL A 25 14.25 10.58 -7.25
C VAL A 25 14.47 11.99 -6.69
N LEU A 26 13.95 12.26 -5.48
CA LEU A 26 14.09 13.58 -4.89
C LEU A 26 15.53 13.90 -4.46
N SER A 27 16.37 12.89 -4.17
CA SER A 27 17.79 13.11 -3.86
C SER A 27 18.61 13.62 -5.04
N LEU A 28 18.11 13.48 -6.27
CA LEU A 28 18.71 14.06 -7.48
C LEU A 28 18.44 15.58 -7.61
N LYS A 29 17.59 16.12 -6.72
CA LYS A 29 17.32 17.55 -6.61
C LYS A 29 18.09 18.12 -5.41
N ASP A 30 18.20 19.43 -5.33
CA ASP A 30 18.83 20.12 -4.19
C ASP A 30 17.93 20.05 -2.94
N LEU A 31 17.82 18.84 -2.37
CA LEU A 31 17.01 18.50 -1.21
C LEU A 31 17.84 17.75 -0.16
N SER A 32 17.62 18.08 1.10
CA SER A 32 18.22 17.36 2.23
C SER A 32 17.13 16.66 3.05
N PHE A 33 17.37 15.43 3.42
CA PHE A 33 16.39 14.59 4.13
C PHE A 33 16.93 14.13 5.47
N LEU A 34 16.03 14.09 6.47
CA LEU A 34 16.22 13.37 7.71
C LEU A 34 15.02 12.44 7.91
N ILE A 35 15.28 11.14 7.97
CA ILE A 35 14.24 10.15 8.19
C ILE A 35 14.19 9.79 9.68
N ILE A 36 13.02 9.92 10.30
CA ILE A 36 12.79 9.55 11.70
C ILE A 36 11.97 8.27 11.71
N THR A 37 12.53 7.20 12.30
CA THR A 37 11.87 5.90 12.41
C THR A 37 11.96 5.36 13.84
N SER A 38 11.15 4.35 14.20
CA SER A 38 11.00 3.91 15.58
C SER A 38 12.11 2.97 16.07
N ARG A 39 12.70 2.19 15.19
CA ARG A 39 13.69 1.14 15.50
C ARG A 39 14.46 0.71 14.26
N GLU A 40 15.58 0.00 14.49
CA GLU A 40 16.30 -0.67 13.41
C GLU A 40 15.49 -1.80 12.77
N GLY A 41 15.76 -2.07 11.48
CA GLY A 41 15.13 -3.11 10.69
C GLY A 41 15.54 -3.02 9.22
N ASP A 42 14.87 -3.78 8.35
CA ASP A 42 15.21 -3.83 6.91
C ASP A 42 15.14 -2.46 6.25
N PHE A 43 14.19 -1.61 6.66
CA PHE A 43 14.06 -0.26 6.15
C PHE A 43 15.29 0.61 6.47
N THR A 44 15.77 0.59 7.72
CA THR A 44 16.97 1.37 8.11
C THR A 44 18.22 0.83 7.46
N SER A 45 18.31 -0.48 7.25
CA SER A 45 19.41 -1.11 6.51
C SER A 45 19.43 -0.58 5.06
N LYS A 46 18.26 -0.45 4.43
CA LYS A 46 18.16 0.11 3.08
C LYS A 46 18.45 1.61 3.01
N LEU A 47 18.02 2.38 4.03
CA LEU A 47 18.39 3.81 4.13
C LEU A 47 19.91 3.98 4.22
N ARG A 48 20.59 3.16 5.02
CA ARG A 48 22.05 3.17 5.18
C ARG A 48 22.77 2.81 3.87
N GLU A 49 22.30 1.76 3.18
CA GLU A 49 22.82 1.36 1.87
C GLU A 49 22.72 2.48 0.83
N LEU A 50 21.61 3.23 0.84
CA LEU A 50 21.36 4.33 -0.06
C LEU A 50 21.96 5.68 0.39
N GLY A 51 22.64 5.73 1.53
CA GLY A 51 23.29 6.92 2.07
C GLY A 51 22.33 7.97 2.64
N PHE A 52 21.10 7.60 2.99
CA PHE A 52 20.14 8.53 3.59
C PHE A 52 20.35 8.67 5.10
N ASN A 53 20.35 9.92 5.59
CA ASN A 53 20.41 10.21 7.02
C ASN A 53 19.12 9.82 7.72
N TYR A 54 19.25 9.09 8.83
CA TYR A 54 18.11 8.74 9.66
C TYR A 54 18.45 8.81 11.15
N CYS A 55 17.43 8.97 11.98
CA CYS A 55 17.55 8.82 13.42
C CYS A 55 16.44 7.95 13.99
N LEU A 56 16.74 7.31 15.14
CA LEU A 56 15.81 6.47 15.84
C LEU A 56 15.13 7.26 16.95
N CYS A 57 13.82 7.38 16.85
CA CYS A 57 13.00 8.00 17.88
C CYS A 57 11.75 7.16 18.10
N ARG A 58 11.44 6.84 19.35
CA ARG A 58 10.17 6.17 19.65
C ARG A 58 9.03 7.18 19.53
N PHE A 59 7.97 6.82 18.84
CA PHE A 59 6.75 7.60 18.75
C PHE A 59 5.51 6.69 18.77
N ASP A 60 4.40 7.26 19.23
CA ASP A 60 3.18 6.50 19.47
C ASP A 60 2.36 6.25 18.21
N ASP A 61 1.69 5.11 18.17
CA ASP A 61 0.60 4.86 17.24
C ASP A 61 -0.60 5.78 17.52
N ALA A 62 -1.20 6.35 16.47
CA ALA A 62 -2.46 7.08 16.55
C ALA A 62 -3.69 6.16 16.63
N PHE A 63 -3.47 4.87 16.53
CA PHE A 63 -4.50 3.85 16.46
C PHE A 63 -4.84 3.22 17.81
N TRP A 64 -6.08 2.76 17.88
CA TRP A 64 -6.57 1.87 18.93
C TRP A 64 -6.88 0.51 18.32
N PRO A 65 -6.71 -0.60 19.07
CA PRO A 65 -7.25 -1.87 18.66
C PRO A 65 -8.76 -1.73 18.42
N SER A 66 -9.26 -2.32 17.35
CA SER A 66 -10.70 -2.37 17.13
C SER A 66 -11.35 -3.16 18.25
N ILE A 67 -12.20 -2.51 19.03
CA ILE A 67 -12.99 -3.16 20.08
C ILE A 67 -14.26 -3.69 19.42
N SER A 68 -14.33 -4.99 19.25
CA SER A 68 -15.47 -5.68 18.62
C SER A 68 -16.41 -6.35 19.62
N SER A 69 -15.99 -6.49 20.88
CA SER A 69 -16.76 -7.15 21.92
C SER A 69 -16.57 -6.52 23.30
N ILE A 70 -17.51 -6.79 24.24
CA ILE A 70 -17.39 -6.40 25.65
C ILE A 70 -16.14 -7.03 26.29
N ARG A 71 -15.76 -8.24 25.88
CA ARG A 71 -14.51 -8.89 26.31
C ARG A 71 -13.30 -8.09 25.91
N ASP A 72 -13.22 -7.64 24.65
CA ASP A 72 -12.13 -6.81 24.18
C ASP A 72 -12.04 -5.50 24.97
N PHE A 73 -13.19 -4.88 25.27
CA PHE A 73 -13.26 -3.66 26.06
C PHE A 73 -12.63 -3.85 27.46
N ILE A 74 -13.01 -4.90 28.18
CA ILE A 74 -12.48 -5.20 29.52
C ILE A 74 -10.98 -5.50 29.48
N PHE A 75 -10.50 -6.22 28.46
CA PHE A 75 -9.09 -6.59 28.32
C PHE A 75 -8.20 -5.39 27.92
N PHE A 76 -8.78 -4.40 27.23
CA PHE A 76 -8.05 -3.23 26.73
C PHE A 76 -8.08 -2.02 27.68
N ILE A 77 -9.02 -1.93 28.63
CA ILE A 77 -9.09 -0.80 29.58
C ILE A 77 -7.75 -0.55 30.31
N PRO A 78 -7.09 -1.54 30.91
CA PRO A 78 -5.80 -1.30 31.57
C PRO A 78 -4.70 -0.84 30.60
N ARG A 79 -4.68 -1.40 29.38
CA ARG A 79 -3.73 -1.00 28.32
C ARG A 79 -4.00 0.43 27.82
N ILE A 80 -5.26 0.85 27.74
CA ILE A 80 -5.69 2.19 27.40
C ILE A 80 -5.16 3.18 28.43
N PHE A 81 -5.24 2.85 29.73
CA PHE A 81 -4.77 3.71 30.80
C PHE A 81 -3.27 3.85 30.81
N VAL A 82 -2.52 2.74 30.68
CA VAL A 82 -1.05 2.73 30.54
C VAL A 82 -0.61 3.50 29.30
N PHE A 83 -1.31 3.34 28.17
CA PHE A 83 -1.02 4.05 26.93
C PHE A 83 -1.28 5.56 27.06
N LYS A 84 -2.35 5.98 27.76
CA LYS A 84 -2.59 7.40 28.07
C LYS A 84 -1.50 7.99 28.96
N LEU A 85 -1.08 7.29 30.01
CA LEU A 85 0.01 7.72 30.87
C LEU A 85 1.33 7.83 30.10
N TYR A 86 1.61 6.89 29.22
CA TYR A 86 2.77 6.89 28.35
C TYR A 86 2.76 8.08 27.37
N ARG A 87 1.61 8.46 26.83
CA ARG A 87 1.44 9.65 25.95
C ARG A 87 1.60 10.97 26.71
N LEU A 88 1.33 10.99 28.00
CA LEU A 88 1.50 12.17 28.86
C LEU A 88 2.97 12.38 29.27
N SER A 89 3.85 11.37 29.12
CA SER A 89 5.27 11.52 29.40
C SER A 89 5.92 12.43 28.35
N CYS A 90 6.23 13.67 28.74
CA CYS A 90 6.90 14.69 27.93
C CYS A 90 8.28 14.27 27.38
N PHE A 91 8.83 13.14 27.78
CA PHE A 91 10.16 12.70 27.45
C PHE A 91 10.38 12.45 25.95
N TYR A 92 9.39 11.90 25.24
CA TYR A 92 9.51 11.55 23.82
C TYR A 92 9.55 12.78 22.91
N THR A 93 8.69 13.75 23.19
CA THR A 93 8.55 14.93 22.33
C THR A 93 9.77 15.84 22.39
N ASN A 94 10.46 15.90 23.51
CA ASN A 94 11.63 16.79 23.68
C ASN A 94 12.86 16.35 22.88
N ASN A 95 13.18 15.04 22.87
CA ASN A 95 14.29 14.53 22.06
C ASN A 95 14.05 14.69 20.55
N ILE A 96 12.84 14.38 20.08
CA ILE A 96 12.50 14.54 18.66
C ILE A 96 12.54 16.01 18.27
N LYS A 97 12.03 16.91 19.12
CA LYS A 97 12.06 18.36 18.87
C LYS A 97 13.49 18.92 18.78
N SER A 98 14.41 18.46 19.63
CA SER A 98 15.81 18.92 19.57
C SER A 98 16.45 18.51 18.24
N VAL A 99 16.26 17.26 17.80
CA VAL A 99 16.74 16.75 16.52
C VAL A 99 16.17 17.53 15.34
N ILE A 100 14.86 17.82 15.38
CA ILE A 100 14.20 18.59 14.30
C ILE A 100 14.67 20.04 14.29
N ARG A 101 14.85 20.70 15.46
CA ARG A 101 15.38 22.07 15.53
C ARG A 101 16.82 22.14 15.01
N GLU A 102 17.65 21.18 15.34
CA GLU A 102 19.04 21.10 14.85
C GLU A 102 19.09 20.93 13.32
N PHE A 103 18.25 20.04 12.78
CA PHE A 103 18.15 19.84 11.33
C PHE A 103 17.55 21.07 10.62
N ASN A 104 16.67 21.83 11.30
CA ASN A 104 15.99 23.03 10.81
C ASN A 104 15.27 22.79 9.46
N PRO A 105 14.23 21.93 9.43
CA PRO A 105 13.52 21.59 8.20
C PRO A 105 12.57 22.68 7.73
N ASP A 106 12.37 22.75 6.42
CA ASP A 106 11.33 23.56 5.79
C ASP A 106 9.95 22.89 5.85
N ILE A 107 9.91 21.54 5.87
CA ILE A 107 8.68 20.72 5.83
C ILE A 107 8.84 19.50 6.72
N ILE A 108 7.74 19.13 7.37
CA ILE A 108 7.56 17.83 8.03
C ILE A 108 6.63 16.98 7.17
N HIS A 109 7.03 15.74 6.83
CA HIS A 109 6.20 14.80 6.08
C HIS A 109 5.95 13.51 6.86
N SER A 110 4.72 13.27 7.26
CA SER A 110 4.26 12.03 7.88
C SER A 110 3.89 11.00 6.81
N ASN A 111 4.67 9.91 6.67
CA ASN A 111 4.54 8.95 5.56
C ASN A 111 3.38 7.95 5.68
N ASN A 112 2.63 7.97 6.79
CA ASN A 112 1.37 7.24 6.92
C ASN A 112 0.49 7.89 8.00
N SER A 113 -0.76 7.42 8.14
CA SER A 113 -1.73 7.99 9.09
C SER A 113 -1.65 7.39 10.51
N CYS A 114 -0.72 6.46 10.73
CA CYS A 114 -0.64 5.70 11.98
C CYS A 114 -0.28 6.50 13.22
N PHE A 115 0.18 7.75 13.07
CA PHE A 115 0.65 8.57 14.20
C PHE A 115 0.28 10.05 14.01
N LYS A 116 0.25 10.79 15.12
CA LYS A 116 -0.12 12.23 15.16
C LYS A 116 1.06 13.13 15.51
N LEU A 117 2.26 12.59 15.59
CA LEU A 117 3.41 13.36 16.07
C LEU A 117 3.76 14.51 15.14
N GLY A 118 3.65 14.31 13.80
CA GLY A 118 3.89 15.37 12.82
C GLY A 118 3.02 16.59 13.06
N VAL A 119 1.71 16.41 13.25
CA VAL A 119 0.76 17.47 13.58
C VAL A 119 1.10 18.17 14.90
N LYS A 120 1.55 17.41 15.92
CA LYS A 120 1.93 18.00 17.20
C LYS A 120 3.16 18.88 17.07
N ILE A 121 4.17 18.42 16.33
CA ILE A 121 5.41 19.16 16.12
C ILE A 121 5.18 20.40 15.26
N GLU A 122 4.39 20.29 14.20
CA GLU A 122 3.93 21.41 13.40
C GLU A 122 3.38 22.53 14.27
N ASN A 123 2.42 22.22 15.19
CA ASN A 123 1.81 23.19 16.09
C ASN A 123 2.82 23.87 17.03
N GLU A 124 3.85 23.15 17.46
CA GLU A 124 4.79 23.65 18.45
C GLU A 124 5.99 24.37 17.83
N LEU A 125 6.37 24.00 16.60
CA LEU A 125 7.53 24.58 15.91
C LEU A 125 7.14 25.49 14.73
N ASN A 126 5.86 25.56 14.38
CA ASN A 126 5.33 26.33 13.25
C ASN A 126 5.99 25.95 11.91
N ILE A 127 6.19 24.66 11.68
CA ILE A 127 6.78 24.12 10.45
C ILE A 127 5.65 23.49 9.62
N PRO A 128 5.49 23.82 8.32
CA PRO A 128 4.46 23.23 7.45
C PRO A 128 4.46 21.71 7.47
N HIS A 129 3.28 21.09 7.52
CA HIS A 129 3.12 19.65 7.64
C HIS A 129 2.41 19.03 6.43
N VAL A 130 2.96 17.96 5.92
CA VAL A 130 2.36 17.09 4.90
C VAL A 130 1.99 15.76 5.54
N GLN A 131 0.70 15.44 5.56
CA GLN A 131 0.21 14.14 5.99
C GLN A 131 -0.05 13.25 4.79
N HIS A 132 0.66 12.13 4.66
CA HIS A 132 0.43 11.14 3.61
C HIS A 132 -0.38 9.97 4.16
N ILE A 133 -1.59 9.76 3.64
CA ILE A 133 -2.50 8.70 4.06
C ILE A 133 -2.39 7.55 3.08
N ARG A 134 -1.91 6.39 3.57
CA ARG A 134 -1.59 5.20 2.78
C ARG A 134 -2.46 3.99 3.10
N GLU A 135 -3.35 4.10 4.08
CA GLU A 135 -4.14 3.00 4.61
C GLU A 135 -5.56 3.45 4.97
N TYR A 136 -6.48 2.50 5.02
CA TYR A 136 -7.85 2.74 5.51
C TYR A 136 -7.95 2.75 7.05
N GLY A 137 -6.98 2.13 7.73
CA GLY A 137 -6.96 1.95 9.17
C GLY A 137 -7.78 0.75 9.64
N LYS A 138 -9.11 0.85 9.69
CA LYS A 138 -9.95 -0.25 10.18
C LYS A 138 -10.01 -1.43 9.21
N LEU A 139 -10.10 -1.17 7.91
CA LEU A 139 -10.35 -2.19 6.90
C LEU A 139 -9.12 -3.04 6.59
N ASP A 140 -7.95 -2.44 6.56
CA ASP A 140 -6.69 -3.07 6.13
C ASP A 140 -5.73 -3.40 7.28
N ILE A 141 -5.80 -2.65 8.39
CA ILE A 141 -4.92 -2.84 9.56
C ILE A 141 -5.70 -3.35 10.78
N GLY A 142 -7.04 -3.34 10.76
CA GLY A 142 -7.88 -3.73 11.89
C GLY A 142 -7.79 -2.77 13.08
N LYS A 143 -7.36 -1.52 12.87
CA LYS A 143 -7.18 -0.51 13.91
C LYS A 143 -8.09 0.69 13.68
N SER A 144 -8.54 1.31 14.76
CA SER A 144 -9.43 2.48 14.71
C SER A 144 -8.71 3.76 15.13
N TYR A 145 -9.04 4.89 14.50
CA TYR A 145 -8.49 6.20 14.90
C TYR A 145 -9.08 6.68 16.23
N PHE A 146 -8.25 7.20 17.10
CA PHE A 146 -8.69 7.73 18.39
C PHE A 146 -8.72 9.27 18.42
N PRO A 147 -9.78 9.87 18.97
CA PRO A 147 -11.02 9.28 19.45
C PRO A 147 -11.97 8.84 18.31
N SER A 148 -11.78 9.35 17.10
CA SER A 148 -12.55 9.00 15.91
C SER A 148 -11.80 9.40 14.63
N ILE A 149 -12.21 8.83 13.48
CA ILE A 149 -11.70 9.24 12.16
C ILE A 149 -12.02 10.74 11.88
N SER A 150 -13.17 11.24 12.32
CA SER A 150 -13.53 12.64 12.16
C SER A 150 -12.61 13.59 12.94
N HIS A 151 -12.22 13.20 14.15
CA HIS A 151 -11.25 13.96 14.93
C HIS A 151 -9.85 13.90 14.29
N TYR A 152 -9.45 12.75 13.74
CA TYR A 152 -8.22 12.64 12.99
C TYR A 152 -8.21 13.57 11.77
N VAL A 153 -9.27 13.52 10.94
CA VAL A 153 -9.43 14.39 9.78
C VAL A 153 -9.31 15.86 10.18
N TYR A 154 -10.03 16.28 11.22
CA TYR A 154 -9.95 17.66 11.73
C TYR A 154 -8.51 18.03 12.14
N SER A 155 -7.79 17.12 12.81
CA SER A 155 -6.43 17.37 13.32
C SER A 155 -5.37 17.55 12.23
N VAL A 156 -5.56 16.99 11.04
CA VAL A 156 -4.62 17.05 9.91
C VAL A 156 -5.08 17.97 8.77
N SER A 157 -6.19 18.70 8.96
CA SER A 157 -6.81 19.52 7.90
C SER A 157 -6.76 21.00 8.18
N LYS A 158 -5.74 21.50 8.86
CA LYS A 158 -5.58 22.91 9.08
C LYS A 158 -5.30 23.66 7.78
N PRO A 159 -5.55 24.97 7.70
CA PRO A 159 -5.35 25.73 6.47
C PRO A 159 -3.95 25.63 5.85
N ASN A 160 -2.92 25.50 6.69
CA ASN A 160 -1.53 25.41 6.26
C ASN A 160 -1.02 23.97 6.15
N ASP A 161 -1.87 22.96 6.39
CA ASP A 161 -1.54 21.54 6.23
C ASP A 161 -1.85 21.09 4.81
N LEU A 162 -1.12 20.09 4.37
CA LEU A 162 -1.37 19.37 3.13
C LEU A 162 -1.62 17.90 3.43
N VAL A 163 -2.68 17.36 2.88
CA VAL A 163 -2.98 15.93 3.01
C VAL A 163 -2.94 15.25 1.65
N LEU A 164 -2.07 14.27 1.52
CA LEU A 164 -1.94 13.44 0.33
C LEU A 164 -2.55 12.07 0.61
N CYS A 165 -3.43 11.60 -0.26
CA CYS A 165 -4.01 10.26 -0.22
C CYS A 165 -3.52 9.46 -1.42
N ILE A 166 -3.20 8.20 -1.22
CA ILE A 166 -2.68 7.34 -2.30
C ILE A 166 -3.73 6.97 -3.34
N THR A 167 -5.04 7.07 -3.01
CA THR A 167 -6.16 6.83 -3.93
C THR A 167 -7.33 7.74 -3.60
N LYS A 168 -8.26 7.90 -4.57
CA LYS A 168 -9.55 8.58 -4.36
C LYS A 168 -10.41 7.80 -3.37
N ASP A 169 -10.31 6.48 -3.38
CA ASP A 169 -11.07 5.61 -2.50
C ASP A 169 -10.63 5.79 -1.04
N VAL A 170 -9.31 5.80 -0.77
CA VAL A 170 -8.77 6.15 0.55
C VAL A 170 -9.23 7.55 0.96
N LYS A 171 -9.10 8.57 0.09
CA LYS A 171 -9.57 9.93 0.36
C LYS A 171 -11.05 9.94 0.75
N ARG A 172 -11.91 9.23 0.01
CA ARG A 172 -13.35 9.12 0.26
C ARG A 172 -13.66 8.45 1.59
N CYS A 173 -12.91 7.41 1.95
CA CYS A 173 -13.05 6.72 3.24
C CYS A 173 -12.89 7.68 4.44
N PHE A 174 -11.93 8.61 4.36
CA PHE A 174 -11.68 9.60 5.40
C PHE A 174 -12.64 10.78 5.37
N LEU A 175 -12.88 11.34 4.21
CA LEU A 175 -13.67 12.56 4.05
C LEU A 175 -15.17 12.31 4.02
N LYS A 176 -15.60 11.13 3.53
CA LYS A 176 -16.99 10.87 3.19
C LYS A 176 -17.52 11.95 2.23
N ASP A 177 -18.49 12.74 2.66
CA ASP A 177 -19.12 13.81 1.87
C ASP A 177 -18.45 15.20 2.06
N ARG A 178 -17.35 15.27 2.84
CA ARG A 178 -16.66 16.54 3.07
C ARG A 178 -15.77 16.89 1.88
N ASN A 179 -15.80 18.17 1.50
CA ASN A 179 -14.88 18.69 0.49
C ASN A 179 -13.85 19.61 1.16
N LEU A 180 -12.63 19.12 1.35
CA LEU A 180 -11.52 19.87 1.92
C LEU A 180 -10.47 20.13 0.83
N GLN A 181 -10.17 21.40 0.59
CA GLN A 181 -9.32 21.85 -0.53
C GLN A 181 -7.86 21.42 -0.40
N ASN A 182 -7.38 21.22 0.83
CA ASN A 182 -6.01 20.79 1.12
C ASN A 182 -5.81 19.26 1.09
N TRP A 183 -6.82 18.50 0.64
CA TRP A 183 -6.74 17.04 0.45
C TRP A 183 -6.60 16.69 -1.03
N HIS A 184 -5.49 16.10 -1.38
CA HIS A 184 -5.16 15.73 -2.77
C HIS A 184 -4.91 14.24 -2.91
N VAL A 185 -5.02 13.74 -4.15
CA VAL A 185 -4.66 12.36 -4.49
C VAL A 185 -3.34 12.37 -5.24
N VAL A 186 -2.39 11.59 -4.73
CA VAL A 186 -1.11 11.33 -5.39
C VAL A 186 -0.90 9.82 -5.40
N TYR A 187 -1.06 9.21 -6.57
CA TYR A 187 -0.79 7.79 -6.76
C TYR A 187 0.68 7.49 -6.53
N ASP A 188 0.96 6.37 -5.87
CA ASP A 188 2.33 5.92 -5.66
C ASP A 188 3.03 5.59 -6.98
N GLY A 189 4.32 5.87 -7.02
CA GLY A 189 5.22 5.41 -8.07
C GLY A 189 5.73 4.01 -7.75
N VAL A 190 5.56 3.11 -8.68
CA VAL A 190 5.86 1.68 -8.48
C VAL A 190 7.04 1.25 -9.32
N ILE A 191 7.15 1.76 -10.56
CA ILE A 191 8.13 1.28 -11.53
C ILE A 191 9.13 2.37 -11.92
N ASP A 192 10.36 1.94 -12.15
CA ASP A 192 11.33 2.62 -13.02
C ASP A 192 11.01 2.26 -14.47
N ASN A 193 11.37 3.09 -15.43
CA ASN A 193 10.97 2.98 -16.84
C ASN A 193 11.43 1.70 -17.60
N GLU A 194 11.95 0.67 -16.95
CA GLU A 194 12.70 -0.39 -17.60
C GLU A 194 11.96 -1.73 -17.84
N TYR A 195 10.71 -1.91 -17.39
CA TYR A 195 10.04 -3.22 -17.42
C TYR A 195 8.83 -3.26 -18.36
N PHE A 196 9.06 -3.40 -19.68
CA PHE A 196 7.98 -3.51 -20.67
C PHE A 196 8.12 -4.70 -21.62
N PHE A 197 8.49 -5.86 -21.07
CA PHE A 197 8.59 -7.08 -21.83
C PHE A 197 7.39 -8.01 -21.56
N ILE A 198 6.84 -8.64 -22.62
CA ILE A 198 5.81 -9.69 -22.51
C ILE A 198 6.46 -11.01 -22.95
N PRO A 199 7.02 -11.79 -22.02
CA PRO A 199 7.63 -13.08 -22.35
C PRO A 199 6.55 -14.12 -22.66
N ASP A 200 6.98 -15.28 -23.18
CA ASP A 200 6.14 -16.45 -23.30
C ASP A 200 5.58 -16.86 -21.93
N LYS A 201 4.30 -17.21 -21.90
CA LYS A 201 3.59 -17.57 -20.67
C LYS A 201 3.75 -19.04 -20.33
N GLU A 202 3.91 -19.32 -19.03
CA GLU A 202 3.89 -20.67 -18.47
C GLU A 202 2.50 -21.01 -17.93
N PRO A 203 2.06 -22.28 -17.91
CA PRO A 203 0.72 -22.65 -17.50
C PRO A 203 0.52 -22.60 -15.99
N TYR A 204 0.51 -21.38 -15.43
CA TYR A 204 0.14 -21.17 -14.03
C TYR A 204 -0.57 -19.84 -13.81
N PHE A 205 -1.47 -19.85 -12.85
CA PHE A 205 -2.04 -18.68 -12.21
C PHE A 205 -1.17 -18.27 -11.02
N LEU A 206 -1.12 -16.98 -10.72
CA LEU A 206 -0.26 -16.43 -9.68
C LEU A 206 -1.08 -15.64 -8.67
N TYR A 207 -0.77 -15.83 -7.41
CA TYR A 207 -1.11 -14.91 -6.32
C TYR A 207 0.18 -14.39 -5.69
N VAL A 208 0.26 -13.07 -5.45
CA VAL A 208 1.38 -12.47 -4.73
C VAL A 208 0.84 -11.51 -3.68
N GLY A 209 1.26 -11.68 -2.44
CA GLY A 209 0.90 -10.78 -1.36
C GLY A 209 0.96 -11.40 0.02
N ARG A 210 0.72 -10.59 1.02
CA ARG A 210 0.65 -11.06 2.40
C ARG A 210 -0.48 -12.08 2.58
N LEU A 211 -0.18 -13.22 3.19
CA LEU A 211 -1.18 -14.24 3.50
C LEU A 211 -1.97 -13.82 4.74
N PHE A 212 -3.11 -13.20 4.49
CA PHE A 212 -3.98 -12.60 5.49
C PHE A 212 -5.45 -12.68 4.99
N PRO A 213 -6.45 -12.91 5.86
CA PRO A 213 -7.84 -13.10 5.42
C PRO A 213 -8.38 -12.01 4.50
N GLY A 214 -8.08 -10.74 4.78
CA GLY A 214 -8.52 -9.62 3.95
C GLY A 214 -7.95 -9.59 2.52
N LYS A 215 -6.98 -10.49 2.20
CA LYS A 215 -6.39 -10.63 0.87
C LYS A 215 -7.07 -11.67 -0.02
N GLY A 216 -8.11 -12.37 0.48
CA GLY A 216 -8.95 -13.25 -0.32
C GLY A 216 -8.28 -14.53 -0.83
N VAL A 217 -7.15 -14.96 -0.21
CA VAL A 217 -6.38 -16.12 -0.69
C VAL A 217 -7.14 -17.43 -0.50
N LEU A 218 -7.88 -17.55 0.59
CA LEU A 218 -8.68 -18.74 0.89
C LEU A 218 -9.81 -18.90 -0.14
N GLU A 219 -10.47 -17.81 -0.46
CA GLU A 219 -11.53 -17.73 -1.46
C GLU A 219 -10.99 -18.11 -2.86
N LEU A 220 -9.81 -17.60 -3.20
CA LEU A 220 -9.13 -17.98 -4.45
C LEU A 220 -8.82 -19.47 -4.50
N ILE A 221 -8.27 -20.07 -3.44
CA ILE A 221 -7.98 -21.52 -3.37
C ILE A 221 -9.26 -22.33 -3.57
N ASN A 222 -10.36 -21.96 -2.90
CA ASN A 222 -11.62 -22.67 -3.01
C ASN A 222 -12.21 -22.60 -4.42
N LYS A 223 -12.15 -21.45 -5.09
CA LYS A 223 -12.64 -21.29 -6.47
C LYS A 223 -11.73 -21.98 -7.48
N TYR A 224 -10.42 -21.94 -7.25
CA TYR A 224 -9.45 -22.66 -8.05
C TYR A 224 -9.68 -24.19 -7.96
N ALA A 225 -10.04 -24.71 -6.80
CA ALA A 225 -10.39 -26.13 -6.64
C ALA A 225 -11.60 -26.52 -7.49
N LEU A 226 -12.66 -25.71 -7.52
CA LEU A 226 -13.81 -25.96 -8.41
C LEU A 226 -13.37 -25.98 -9.87
N PHE A 227 -12.60 -24.98 -10.31
CA PHE A 227 -12.06 -24.94 -11.67
C PHE A 227 -11.27 -26.21 -12.02
N ILE A 228 -10.37 -26.70 -11.15
CA ILE A 228 -9.58 -27.91 -11.41
C ILE A 228 -10.42 -29.16 -11.51
N HIS A 229 -11.43 -29.31 -10.64
CA HIS A 229 -12.31 -30.48 -10.63
C HIS A 229 -13.21 -30.54 -11.85
N ASP A 230 -13.65 -29.39 -12.36
CA ASP A 230 -14.58 -29.32 -13.48
C ASP A 230 -13.86 -29.37 -14.84
N SER A 231 -12.63 -28.83 -14.95
CA SER A 231 -11.95 -28.62 -16.24
C SER A 231 -10.88 -29.66 -16.59
N ASN A 232 -10.40 -30.49 -15.64
CA ASN A 232 -9.19 -31.33 -15.79
C ASN A 232 -7.96 -30.55 -16.29
N SER A 233 -7.87 -29.26 -15.99
CA SER A 233 -6.77 -28.40 -16.42
C SER A 233 -5.46 -28.75 -15.73
N ASN A 234 -4.32 -28.53 -16.40
CA ASN A 234 -2.99 -28.66 -15.84
C ASN A 234 -2.38 -27.32 -15.39
N ILE A 235 -3.13 -26.24 -15.42
CA ILE A 235 -2.69 -24.91 -15.00
C ILE A 235 -2.57 -24.88 -13.47
N ARG A 236 -1.34 -24.70 -12.96
CA ARG A 236 -1.06 -24.69 -11.52
C ARG A 236 -1.43 -23.35 -10.87
N LEU A 237 -1.68 -23.34 -9.57
CA LEU A 237 -1.78 -22.12 -8.79
C LEU A 237 -0.51 -21.93 -7.94
N LYS A 238 0.25 -20.88 -8.21
CA LYS A 238 1.43 -20.50 -7.42
C LYS A 238 1.05 -19.37 -6.45
N ILE A 239 1.34 -19.58 -5.16
CA ILE A 239 1.05 -18.64 -4.08
C ILE A 239 2.36 -18.14 -3.48
N VAL A 240 2.64 -16.84 -3.68
CA VAL A 240 3.84 -16.16 -3.19
C VAL A 240 3.44 -15.23 -2.04
N GLY A 241 4.16 -15.32 -0.94
CA GLY A 241 4.01 -14.45 0.21
C GLY A 241 4.09 -15.18 1.54
N ASP A 242 4.01 -14.42 2.62
CA ASP A 242 4.07 -14.93 3.97
C ASP A 242 2.95 -14.37 4.85
N GLY A 243 2.70 -15.00 5.98
CA GLY A 243 1.65 -14.64 6.92
C GLY A 243 1.76 -15.36 8.24
N SER A 244 0.76 -15.21 9.11
CA SER A 244 0.77 -15.90 10.40
C SER A 244 0.78 -17.41 10.22
N PRO A 245 1.50 -18.17 11.09
CA PRO A 245 1.55 -19.64 11.01
C PRO A 245 0.16 -20.27 11.01
N SER A 246 -0.77 -19.75 11.81
CA SER A 246 -2.14 -20.25 11.90
C SER A 246 -2.91 -20.07 10.58
N TYR A 247 -2.76 -18.93 9.91
CA TYR A 247 -3.44 -18.69 8.65
C TYR A 247 -2.81 -19.50 7.50
N LYS A 248 -1.47 -19.63 7.47
CA LYS A 248 -0.79 -20.53 6.53
C LYS A 248 -1.26 -21.98 6.69
N CYS A 249 -1.40 -22.45 7.92
CA CYS A 249 -1.95 -23.78 8.19
C CYS A 249 -3.38 -23.93 7.64
N LYS A 250 -4.24 -22.93 7.87
CA LYS A 250 -5.62 -22.92 7.34
C LYS A 250 -5.65 -22.99 5.80
N LEU A 251 -4.77 -22.26 5.10
CA LEU A 251 -4.68 -22.31 3.63
C LEU A 251 -4.24 -23.69 3.13
N LYS A 252 -3.21 -24.27 3.76
CA LYS A 252 -2.72 -25.63 3.40
C LYS A 252 -3.79 -26.67 3.68
N GLN A 253 -4.53 -26.56 4.78
CA GLN A 253 -5.62 -27.47 5.08
C GLN A 253 -6.72 -27.38 4.02
N SER A 254 -7.08 -26.17 3.57
CA SER A 254 -8.05 -26.01 2.47
C SER A 254 -7.60 -26.69 1.17
N VAL A 255 -6.30 -26.67 0.85
CA VAL A 255 -5.75 -27.38 -0.32
C VAL A 255 -5.93 -28.89 -0.17
N VAL A 256 -5.65 -29.45 1.02
CA VAL A 256 -5.85 -30.88 1.32
C VAL A 256 -7.33 -31.27 1.30
N ASP A 257 -8.19 -30.49 1.94
CA ASP A 257 -9.64 -30.74 1.99
C ASP A 257 -10.26 -30.78 0.59
N ASN A 258 -9.76 -29.92 -0.29
CA ASN A 258 -10.17 -29.86 -1.70
C ASN A 258 -9.42 -30.83 -2.61
N LYS A 259 -8.48 -31.66 -2.12
CA LYS A 259 -7.71 -32.69 -2.89
C LYS A 259 -6.98 -32.10 -4.10
N ILE A 260 -6.35 -30.94 -3.94
CA ILE A 260 -5.62 -30.23 -5.00
C ILE A 260 -4.14 -30.00 -4.66
N GLU A 261 -3.54 -30.82 -3.78
CA GLU A 261 -2.16 -30.66 -3.29
C GLU A 261 -1.14 -30.66 -4.42
N ASN A 262 -1.39 -31.44 -5.46
CA ASN A 262 -0.49 -31.53 -6.62
C ASN A 262 -0.62 -30.33 -7.58
N MET A 263 -1.59 -29.44 -7.38
CA MET A 263 -1.91 -28.32 -8.27
C MET A 263 -1.60 -26.95 -7.64
N VAL A 264 -1.24 -26.90 -6.34
CA VAL A 264 -0.98 -25.64 -5.63
C VAL A 264 0.43 -25.61 -5.07
N ASP A 265 1.20 -24.58 -5.42
CA ASP A 265 2.56 -24.34 -4.94
C ASP A 265 2.60 -23.18 -3.97
N PHE A 266 2.93 -23.42 -2.70
CA PHE A 266 3.25 -22.36 -1.73
C PHE A 266 4.73 -22.03 -1.78
N LEU A 267 5.11 -20.92 -2.43
CA LEU A 267 6.50 -20.55 -2.67
C LEU A 267 7.13 -19.76 -1.51
N GLY A 268 6.29 -19.33 -0.52
CA GLY A 268 6.76 -18.47 0.56
C GLY A 268 7.15 -17.07 0.09
N TYR A 269 8.06 -16.43 0.81
CA TYR A 269 8.63 -15.16 0.38
C TYR A 269 9.56 -15.38 -0.82
N CYS A 270 9.37 -14.59 -1.87
CA CYS A 270 10.19 -14.63 -3.08
C CYS A 270 10.75 -13.22 -3.35
N SER A 271 12.04 -13.13 -3.60
CA SER A 271 12.71 -11.86 -3.95
C SER A 271 12.55 -11.49 -5.42
N ASP A 272 12.43 -12.50 -6.30
CA ASP A 272 12.23 -12.29 -7.75
C ASP A 272 10.77 -12.56 -8.14
N VAL A 273 9.88 -11.67 -7.69
CA VAL A 273 8.46 -11.74 -8.00
C VAL A 273 8.17 -11.31 -9.43
N TYR A 274 8.98 -10.41 -9.97
CA TYR A 274 8.81 -9.88 -11.33
C TYR A 274 8.96 -10.96 -12.39
N SER A 275 9.93 -11.87 -12.23
CA SER A 275 10.08 -13.03 -13.12
C SER A 275 8.85 -13.96 -13.07
N LEU A 276 8.30 -14.20 -11.87
CA LEU A 276 7.07 -14.99 -11.74
C LEU A 276 5.87 -14.31 -12.39
N MET A 277 5.71 -12.99 -12.18
CA MET A 277 4.63 -12.22 -12.80
C MET A 277 4.71 -12.23 -14.32
N SER A 278 5.91 -12.01 -14.87
CA SER A 278 6.10 -11.91 -16.31
C SER A 278 5.72 -13.21 -17.05
N LYS A 279 5.91 -14.37 -16.42
CA LYS A 279 5.62 -15.68 -16.98
C LYS A 279 4.22 -16.22 -16.66
N ALA A 280 3.53 -15.66 -15.67
CA ALA A 280 2.19 -16.12 -15.30
C ALA A 280 1.17 -15.87 -16.42
N LEU A 281 0.20 -16.77 -16.58
CA LEU A 281 -0.98 -16.53 -17.42
C LEU A 281 -1.77 -15.33 -16.89
N ALA A 282 -2.01 -15.32 -15.58
CA ALA A 282 -2.68 -14.20 -14.92
C ALA A 282 -2.25 -14.10 -13.45
N LEU A 283 -2.20 -12.85 -12.95
CA LEU A 283 -2.14 -12.57 -11.51
C LEU A 283 -3.56 -12.36 -10.99
N PHE A 284 -3.93 -13.10 -9.95
CA PHE A 284 -5.20 -12.91 -9.23
C PHE A 284 -5.01 -11.99 -8.02
N VAL A 285 -5.83 -10.94 -7.93
CA VAL A 285 -5.86 -9.98 -6.83
C VAL A 285 -7.23 -10.03 -6.16
N PRO A 286 -7.49 -11.06 -5.32
CA PRO A 286 -8.81 -11.28 -4.72
C PRO A 286 -9.04 -10.45 -3.45
N SER A 287 -8.20 -9.46 -3.18
CA SER A 287 -8.24 -8.62 -1.98
C SER A 287 -9.58 -7.94 -1.79
N PHE A 288 -10.18 -8.07 -0.60
CA PHE A 288 -11.42 -7.34 -0.24
C PHE A 288 -11.17 -5.85 -0.05
N PHE A 289 -9.96 -5.48 0.34
CA PHE A 289 -9.52 -4.09 0.54
C PHE A 289 -8.08 -3.94 0.05
N GLU A 290 -7.86 -2.98 -0.82
CA GLU A 290 -6.55 -2.66 -1.36
C GLU A 290 -6.36 -1.15 -1.34
N GLY A 291 -5.40 -0.65 -0.55
CA GLY A 291 -5.16 0.78 -0.40
C GLY A 291 -4.74 1.41 -1.73
N PHE A 292 -3.62 0.95 -2.28
CA PHE A 292 -3.15 1.34 -3.62
C PHE A 292 -3.14 0.16 -4.59
N GLY A 293 -2.61 -1.01 -4.18
CA GLY A 293 -2.47 -2.17 -5.06
C GLY A 293 -1.17 -2.15 -5.85
N PHE A 294 -0.03 -2.04 -5.17
CA PHE A 294 1.30 -2.13 -5.79
C PHE A 294 1.41 -3.33 -6.73
N ILE A 295 0.96 -4.49 -6.26
CA ILE A 295 1.04 -5.75 -6.97
C ILE A 295 0.31 -5.73 -8.32
N THR A 296 -0.80 -4.98 -8.42
CA THR A 296 -1.56 -4.79 -9.67
C THR A 296 -0.71 -4.04 -10.69
N VAL A 297 -0.08 -2.94 -10.27
CA VAL A 297 0.78 -2.13 -11.15
C VAL A 297 2.05 -2.89 -11.53
N GLU A 298 2.68 -3.58 -10.58
CA GLU A 298 3.86 -4.42 -10.81
C GLU A 298 3.58 -5.51 -11.85
N ALA A 299 2.47 -6.24 -11.70
CA ALA A 299 2.08 -7.27 -12.65
C ALA A 299 1.77 -6.71 -14.04
N MET A 300 1.03 -5.60 -14.10
CA MET A 300 0.77 -4.92 -15.38
C MET A 300 2.07 -4.48 -16.05
N SER A 301 3.05 -3.97 -15.31
CA SER A 301 4.35 -3.57 -15.87
C SER A 301 5.10 -4.74 -16.48
N CYS A 302 5.01 -5.92 -15.87
CA CYS A 302 5.63 -7.16 -16.33
C CYS A 302 4.89 -7.81 -17.52
N GLY A 303 3.83 -7.21 -18.03
CA GLY A 303 3.01 -7.82 -19.07
C GLY A 303 2.22 -9.03 -18.57
N CYS A 304 1.85 -9.07 -17.30
CA CYS A 304 0.95 -10.06 -16.72
C CYS A 304 -0.50 -9.57 -16.83
N LEU A 305 -1.41 -10.46 -17.26
CA LEU A 305 -2.84 -10.16 -17.15
C LEU A 305 -3.23 -10.12 -15.67
N VAL A 306 -3.94 -9.06 -15.26
CA VAL A 306 -4.45 -8.95 -13.90
C VAL A 306 -5.93 -9.27 -13.86
N VAL A 307 -6.31 -10.22 -12.99
CA VAL A 307 -7.69 -10.53 -12.63
C VAL A 307 -7.92 -10.00 -11.22
N GLY A 308 -8.61 -8.87 -11.11
CA GLY A 308 -8.71 -8.12 -9.87
C GLY A 308 -10.14 -7.96 -9.37
N ARG A 309 -10.33 -8.10 -8.03
CA ARG A 309 -11.60 -7.73 -7.42
C ARG A 309 -11.88 -6.25 -7.67
N ASN A 310 -13.12 -5.93 -8.03
CA ASN A 310 -13.57 -4.58 -8.37
C ASN A 310 -13.73 -3.71 -7.10
N THR A 311 -12.63 -3.54 -6.34
CA THR A 311 -12.60 -2.80 -5.07
C THR A 311 -11.28 -2.06 -4.86
N GLY A 312 -11.31 -1.00 -4.06
CA GLY A 312 -10.14 -0.25 -3.59
C GLY A 312 -9.23 0.25 -4.72
N GLY A 313 -7.92 0.19 -4.46
CA GLY A 313 -6.89 0.66 -5.40
C GLY A 313 -6.87 -0.08 -6.72
N THR A 314 -7.09 -1.41 -6.73
CA THR A 314 -7.15 -2.20 -7.97
C THR A 314 -8.29 -1.73 -8.88
N LYS A 315 -9.50 -1.53 -8.31
CA LYS A 315 -10.62 -0.93 -9.04
C LYS A 315 -10.27 0.45 -9.60
N GLU A 316 -9.68 1.30 -8.76
CA GLU A 316 -9.33 2.67 -9.17
C GLU A 316 -8.30 2.70 -10.29
N GLN A 317 -7.34 1.78 -10.30
CA GLN A 317 -6.36 1.62 -11.38
C GLN A 317 -7.04 1.18 -12.69
N PHE A 318 -7.96 0.23 -12.63
CA PHE A 318 -8.74 -0.21 -13.76
C PHE A 318 -9.65 0.92 -14.31
N ASP A 319 -10.36 1.62 -13.43
CA ASP A 319 -11.22 2.75 -13.81
C ASP A 319 -10.40 3.88 -14.47
N TYR A 320 -9.22 4.16 -13.95
CA TYR A 320 -8.31 5.15 -14.52
C TYR A 320 -7.78 4.71 -15.89
N GLY A 321 -7.43 3.43 -16.03
CA GLY A 321 -7.02 2.85 -17.31
C GLY A 321 -8.13 2.87 -18.34
N LEU A 322 -9.35 2.49 -17.94
CA LEU A 322 -10.53 2.57 -18.80
C LEU A 322 -10.81 4.01 -19.28
N LEU A 323 -10.60 5.00 -18.40
CA LEU A 323 -10.73 6.41 -18.76
C LEU A 323 -9.69 6.84 -19.80
N LEU A 324 -8.44 6.41 -19.67
CA LEU A 324 -7.34 6.78 -20.57
C LEU A 324 -7.40 6.06 -21.91
N GLU A 325 -7.59 4.75 -21.88
CA GLU A 325 -7.48 3.87 -23.07
C GLU A 325 -8.83 3.58 -23.73
N LYS A 326 -9.96 4.03 -23.12
CA LYS A 326 -11.34 3.76 -23.54
C LYS A 326 -11.69 2.27 -23.60
N ASN A 327 -10.86 1.42 -23.03
CA ASN A 327 -10.98 -0.03 -22.98
C ASN A 327 -10.42 -0.54 -21.66
N GLU A 328 -10.83 -1.75 -21.24
CA GLU A 328 -10.32 -2.39 -20.04
C GLU A 328 -8.81 -2.69 -20.14
N ILE A 329 -8.16 -2.63 -18.99
CA ILE A 329 -6.73 -2.92 -18.80
C ILE A 329 -6.48 -4.12 -17.89
N GLY A 330 -7.53 -4.83 -17.51
CA GLY A 330 -7.51 -6.04 -16.69
C GLY A 330 -8.90 -6.67 -16.67
N LEU A 331 -9.03 -7.84 -16.08
CA LEU A 331 -10.31 -8.51 -15.88
C LEU A 331 -10.81 -8.21 -14.46
N ARG A 332 -12.07 -7.82 -14.35
CA ARG A 332 -12.72 -7.49 -13.08
C ARG A 332 -13.62 -8.62 -12.63
N PHE A 333 -13.77 -8.78 -11.33
CA PHE A 333 -14.82 -9.58 -10.74
C PHE A 333 -15.36 -8.90 -9.47
N ASP A 334 -16.64 -9.03 -9.22
CA ASP A 334 -17.32 -8.52 -8.02
C ASP A 334 -17.58 -9.64 -7.00
N ALA A 335 -18.01 -10.81 -7.48
CA ALA A 335 -18.27 -12.00 -6.67
C ALA A 335 -17.22 -13.10 -6.92
N ASP A 336 -16.91 -13.90 -5.88
CA ASP A 336 -15.91 -14.98 -5.98
C ASP A 336 -16.31 -16.04 -7.03
N ASP A 337 -17.60 -16.24 -7.27
CA ASP A 337 -18.09 -17.21 -8.27
C ASP A 337 -17.68 -16.85 -9.71
N GLU A 338 -17.40 -15.60 -9.99
CA GLU A 338 -16.92 -15.14 -11.30
C GLU A 338 -15.47 -15.59 -11.58
N LEU A 339 -14.71 -16.03 -10.57
CA LEU A 339 -13.34 -16.51 -10.76
C LEU A 339 -13.27 -17.81 -11.57
N VAL A 340 -14.24 -18.72 -11.39
CA VAL A 340 -14.24 -20.01 -12.10
C VAL A 340 -14.36 -19.82 -13.61
N PRO A 341 -15.38 -19.13 -14.14
CA PRO A 341 -15.49 -18.91 -15.59
C PRO A 341 -14.31 -18.13 -16.19
N ILE A 342 -13.66 -17.22 -15.42
CA ILE A 342 -12.46 -16.54 -15.88
C ILE A 342 -11.28 -17.53 -16.01
N MET A 343 -11.12 -18.44 -15.04
CA MET A 343 -10.06 -19.49 -15.10
C MET A 343 -10.31 -20.47 -16.26
N GLU A 344 -11.57 -20.86 -16.47
CA GLU A 344 -11.97 -21.72 -17.59
C GLU A 344 -11.67 -21.08 -18.94
N ASP A 345 -12.03 -19.81 -19.13
CA ASP A 345 -11.76 -19.09 -20.37
C ASP A 345 -10.25 -18.99 -20.65
N LEU A 346 -9.45 -18.65 -19.63
CA LEU A 346 -7.99 -18.62 -19.73
C LEU A 346 -7.39 -19.99 -20.04
N SER A 347 -8.00 -21.07 -19.53
CA SER A 347 -7.56 -22.46 -19.80
C SER A 347 -7.89 -22.92 -21.20
N LEU A 348 -9.06 -22.59 -21.69
CA LEU A 348 -9.58 -23.05 -22.99
C LEU A 348 -9.04 -22.21 -24.16
N ASN A 349 -9.07 -20.90 -24.01
CA ASN A 349 -8.80 -19.94 -25.09
C ASN A 349 -7.37 -19.36 -25.02
N GLY A 350 -6.68 -19.60 -23.90
CA GLY A 350 -5.33 -19.10 -23.65
C GLY A 350 -5.24 -17.59 -23.48
N ILE A 351 -4.01 -17.09 -23.39
CA ILE A 351 -3.72 -15.67 -23.09
C ILE A 351 -3.78 -14.76 -24.32
N ASN A 352 -3.73 -15.31 -25.53
CA ASN A 352 -3.53 -14.51 -26.75
C ASN A 352 -4.65 -13.48 -26.99
N GLN A 353 -5.89 -13.81 -26.69
CA GLN A 353 -7.03 -12.90 -26.80
C GLN A 353 -6.92 -11.68 -25.86
N TYR A 354 -6.12 -11.77 -24.81
CA TYR A 354 -5.91 -10.73 -23.81
C TYR A 354 -4.68 -9.84 -24.05
N TYR A 355 -3.88 -10.09 -25.10
CA TYR A 355 -2.69 -9.28 -25.38
C TYR A 355 -2.98 -7.80 -25.56
N SER A 356 -4.12 -7.45 -26.12
CA SER A 356 -4.53 -6.04 -26.25
C SER A 356 -4.78 -5.39 -24.90
N ILE A 357 -5.37 -6.11 -23.93
CA ILE A 357 -5.57 -5.68 -22.54
C ILE A 357 -4.22 -5.48 -21.86
N ILE A 358 -3.34 -6.47 -21.97
CA ILE A 358 -1.99 -6.45 -21.37
C ILE A 358 -1.18 -5.24 -21.88
N LYS A 359 -1.18 -5.00 -23.19
CA LYS A 359 -0.46 -3.86 -23.78
C LYS A 359 -1.01 -2.51 -23.29
N ARG A 360 -2.32 -2.36 -23.24
CA ARG A 360 -2.95 -1.14 -22.69
C ARG A 360 -2.59 -0.96 -21.22
N ALA A 361 -2.59 -2.04 -20.42
CA ALA A 361 -2.20 -2.00 -19.03
C ALA A 361 -0.76 -1.46 -18.86
N GLN A 362 0.18 -1.98 -19.65
CA GLN A 362 1.57 -1.50 -19.65
C GLN A 362 1.68 -0.01 -20.02
N GLU A 363 0.93 0.44 -21.03
CA GLU A 363 0.90 1.86 -21.41
C GLU A 363 0.36 2.76 -20.30
N VAL A 364 -0.71 2.34 -19.62
CA VAL A 364 -1.28 3.07 -18.48
C VAL A 364 -0.27 3.15 -17.33
N VAL A 365 0.42 2.05 -17.04
CA VAL A 365 1.45 2.02 -15.99
C VAL A 365 2.58 2.97 -16.31
N ARG A 366 3.11 2.95 -17.52
CA ARG A 366 4.18 3.82 -17.99
C ARG A 366 3.80 5.31 -17.93
N LYS A 367 2.57 5.64 -18.25
CA LYS A 367 2.08 7.04 -18.26
C LYS A 367 1.70 7.56 -16.87
N SER A 368 1.44 6.69 -15.89
CA SER A 368 0.69 7.10 -14.70
C SER A 368 1.32 6.72 -13.36
N TYR A 369 2.13 5.64 -13.32
CA TYR A 369 2.58 5.02 -12.09
C TYR A 369 4.11 4.90 -11.99
N THR A 370 4.85 5.78 -12.69
CA THR A 370 6.30 5.83 -12.55
C THR A 370 6.71 6.54 -11.26
N ILE A 371 7.88 6.16 -10.73
CA ILE A 371 8.44 6.75 -9.51
C ILE A 371 8.71 8.24 -9.71
N GLU A 372 9.22 8.64 -10.89
CA GLU A 372 9.51 10.03 -11.24
C GLU A 372 8.25 10.88 -11.24
N LEU A 373 7.13 10.37 -11.79
CA LEU A 373 5.87 11.10 -11.84
C LEU A 373 5.32 11.33 -10.43
N CYS A 374 5.35 10.31 -9.57
CA CYS A 374 4.93 10.43 -8.18
C CYS A 374 5.79 11.46 -7.43
N ALA A 375 7.13 11.32 -7.50
CA ALA A 375 8.06 12.22 -6.85
C ALA A 375 7.91 13.67 -7.35
N SER A 376 7.69 13.86 -8.64
CA SER A 376 7.49 15.19 -9.24
C SER A 376 6.19 15.85 -8.74
N ARG A 377 5.10 15.07 -8.59
CA ARG A 377 3.84 15.56 -8.02
C ARG A 377 4.01 15.97 -6.56
N ILE A 378 4.70 15.14 -5.75
CA ILE A 378 4.98 15.45 -4.34
C ILE A 378 5.86 16.70 -4.24
N TYR A 379 6.90 16.83 -5.07
CA TYR A 379 7.77 18.01 -5.11
C TYR A 379 7.01 19.29 -5.45
N LYS A 380 6.06 19.21 -6.39
CA LYS A 380 5.16 20.33 -6.71
C LYS A 380 4.38 20.78 -5.48
N TYR A 381 3.77 19.84 -4.73
CA TYR A 381 3.04 20.15 -3.51
C TYR A 381 3.92 20.72 -2.39
N TYR A 382 5.18 20.30 -2.27
CA TYR A 382 6.11 20.93 -1.33
C TYR A 382 6.36 22.41 -1.67
N ASN A 383 6.50 22.73 -2.95
CA ASN A 383 6.67 24.12 -3.35
C ASN A 383 5.40 24.95 -3.14
N GLU A 384 4.22 24.37 -3.29
CA GLU A 384 2.93 25.04 -3.05
C GLU A 384 2.74 25.36 -1.57
N ILE A 385 2.99 24.41 -0.67
CA ILE A 385 2.84 24.63 0.79
C ILE A 385 3.84 25.68 1.31
N LEU A 386 5.08 25.69 0.80
CA LEU A 386 6.06 26.70 1.20
C LEU A 386 5.73 28.11 0.71
N LYS A 387 5.08 28.23 -0.46
CA LYS A 387 4.62 29.53 -0.97
C LYS A 387 3.47 30.08 -0.12
N SER A 388 2.51 29.20 0.26
CA SER A 388 1.40 29.63 1.11
C SER A 388 1.85 30.01 2.52
N SER A 389 2.82 29.30 3.09
CA SER A 389 3.36 29.59 4.43
C SER A 389 4.16 30.89 4.51
N ARG A 390 4.70 31.40 3.40
CA ARG A 390 5.44 32.68 3.33
C ARG A 390 4.53 33.88 3.16
N ASN A 391 3.27 33.66 2.76
CA ASN A 391 2.27 34.72 2.54
C ASN A 391 1.32 34.93 3.74
N CYS A 392 1.46 34.12 4.79
CA CYS A 392 0.80 34.26 6.08
C CYS A 392 1.76 34.81 7.14
#